data_1d3ab8ffccd9b3083a5293f67aec6616
#
_entry.id   1d3ab8ffccd9b3083a5293f67aec6616
#
_cell.length_a   1.000
_cell.length_b   1.000
_cell.length_c   1.000
_cell.angle_alpha   90.00
_cell.angle_beta   90.00
_cell.angle_gamma   90.00
#
_symmetry.space_group_name_H-M   'P 1'
#
loop_
_entity.id
_entity.type
_entity.pdbx_description
1 polymer ?
#
loop_
_entity_poly.entity_id
_entity_poly.type
_entity_poly.pdbx_seq_one_letter_code
_entity_poly.pdbx_strand_id
1 'polypeptide(L)' 'MDAQTEALERLYRARYVSFRNGLAPIVGSYDEARDVVQEAFARALRSRADFRGEGSLQAWVWRIALRVAFE' A
#
# COMPACT_ATOMS: atom_id res chain seq x y z
N MET A 1 -15.70 7.60 10.07
CA MET A 1 -14.61 6.83 9.46
C MET A 1 -14.00 5.95 10.52
N ASP A 2 -13.77 4.68 10.25
CA ASP A 2 -13.23 3.79 11.27
C ASP A 2 -11.72 3.96 11.46
N ALA A 3 -11.20 3.39 12.54
CA ALA A 3 -9.79 3.55 12.91
C ALA A 3 -8.85 2.97 11.85
N GLN A 4 -9.24 1.88 11.20
CA GLN A 4 -8.42 1.25 10.15
C GLN A 4 -8.34 2.15 8.92
N THR A 5 -9.45 2.75 8.51
CA THR A 5 -9.48 3.67 7.38
C THR A 5 -8.62 4.90 7.68
N GLU A 6 -8.70 5.45 8.88
CA GLU A 6 -7.86 6.58 9.27
C GLU A 6 -6.38 6.22 9.28
N ALA A 7 -6.05 5.03 9.78
CA ALA A 7 -4.67 4.57 9.81
C ALA A 7 -4.10 4.40 8.40
N LEU A 8 -4.89 3.85 7.49
CA LEU A 8 -4.48 3.70 6.09
C LEU A 8 -4.28 5.06 5.42
N GLU A 9 -5.15 6.03 5.70
CA GLU A 9 -5.01 7.36 5.14
C GLU A 9 -3.72 8.04 5.63
N ARG A 10 -3.42 7.92 6.93
CA ARG A 10 -2.17 8.46 7.47
C ARG A 10 -0.95 7.77 6.86
N LEU A 11 -1.02 6.46 6.70
CA LEU A 11 0.07 5.70 6.10
C LEU A 11 0.30 6.13 4.65
N TYR A 12 -0.78 6.29 3.89
CA TYR A 12 -0.68 6.73 2.50
C TYR A 12 0.07 8.06 2.40
N ARG A 13 -0.34 9.04 3.20
CA ARG A 13 0.31 10.36 3.19
C ARG A 13 1.77 10.29 3.62
N ALA A 14 2.05 9.49 4.65
CA ALA A 14 3.40 9.43 5.21
C ALA A 14 4.36 8.62 4.34
N ARG A 15 3.87 7.61 3.61
CA ARG A 15 4.75 6.65 2.93
C ARG A 15 4.55 6.54 1.42
N TYR A 16 3.73 7.40 0.83
CA TYR A 16 3.48 7.36 -0.60
C TYR A 16 4.77 7.39 -1.41
N VAL A 17 5.63 8.37 -1.15
CA VAL A 17 6.88 8.54 -1.89
C VAL A 17 7.80 7.35 -1.69
N SER A 18 7.90 6.88 -0.45
CA SER A 18 8.73 5.73 -0.11
C SER A 18 8.27 4.46 -0.84
N PHE A 19 6.97 4.21 -0.85
CA PHE A 19 6.40 3.07 -1.56
C PHE A 19 6.64 3.18 -3.07
N ARG A 20 6.36 4.34 -3.65
CA ARG A 20 6.58 4.58 -5.08
C ARG A 20 8.04 4.34 -5.44
N ASN A 21 8.97 4.88 -4.64
CA ASN A 21 10.40 4.74 -4.92
C ASN A 21 10.85 3.29 -4.79
N GLY A 22 10.31 2.54 -3.84
CA GLY A 22 10.64 1.12 -3.69
C GLY A 22 10.07 0.25 -4.80
N LEU A 23 8.93 0.63 -5.37
CA LEU A 23 8.27 -0.14 -6.43
C LEU A 23 8.78 0.20 -7.83
N ALA A 24 9.28 1.42 -8.04
CA ALA A 24 9.70 1.87 -9.36
C ALA A 24 10.71 0.94 -10.05
N PRO A 25 11.78 0.46 -9.38
CA PRO A 25 12.70 -0.47 -10.03
C PRO A 25 12.08 -1.84 -10.31
N ILE A 26 11.01 -2.20 -9.59
CA ILE A 26 10.33 -3.48 -9.80
C ILE A 26 9.45 -3.43 -11.04
N VAL A 27 8.70 -2.32 -11.21
CA VAL A 27 7.72 -2.21 -12.30
C VAL A 27 8.24 -1.43 -13.51
N GLY A 28 9.38 -0.75 -13.37
CA GLY A 28 10.06 -0.14 -14.50
C GLY A 28 9.87 1.36 -14.67
N SER A 29 8.97 1.99 -13.92
CA SER A 29 8.79 3.45 -13.99
C SER A 29 8.09 3.98 -12.75
N TYR A 30 8.23 5.29 -12.51
CA TYR A 30 7.50 5.97 -11.42
C TYR A 30 5.99 6.02 -11.70
N ASP A 31 5.59 6.16 -12.96
CA ASP A 31 4.16 6.21 -13.30
C ASP A 31 3.48 4.88 -13.00
N GLU A 32 4.10 3.77 -13.37
CA GLU A 32 3.57 2.45 -13.05
C GLU A 32 3.60 2.19 -11.54
N ALA A 33 4.66 2.62 -10.87
CA ALA A 33 4.75 2.48 -9.42
C ALA A 33 3.64 3.26 -8.71
N ARG A 34 3.32 4.45 -9.18
CA ARG A 34 2.20 5.24 -8.63
C ARG A 34 0.89 4.48 -8.74
N ASP A 35 0.63 3.88 -9.90
CA ASP A 35 -0.59 3.11 -10.11
C ASP A 35 -0.65 1.88 -9.19
N VAL A 36 0.49 1.23 -8.98
CA VAL A 36 0.58 0.10 -8.05
C VAL A 36 0.28 0.53 -6.62
N VAL A 37 0.84 1.68 -6.18
CA VAL A 37 0.58 2.20 -4.83
C VAL A 37 -0.90 2.48 -4.65
N GLN A 38 -1.53 3.13 -5.63
CA GLN A 38 -2.96 3.46 -5.55
C GLN A 38 -3.81 2.20 -5.48
N GLU A 39 -3.52 1.20 -6.32
CA GLU A 39 -4.27 -0.05 -6.29
C GLU A 39 -4.04 -0.81 -4.98
N ALA A 40 -2.81 -0.81 -4.46
CA ALA A 40 -2.51 -1.49 -3.21
C ALA A 40 -3.30 -0.89 -2.04
N PHE A 41 -3.36 0.43 -1.96
CA PHE A 41 -4.13 1.09 -0.89
C PHE A 41 -5.63 0.92 -1.08
N ALA A 42 -6.12 0.87 -2.32
CA ALA A 42 -7.52 0.57 -2.57
C ALA A 42 -7.87 -0.85 -2.09
N ARG A 43 -7.02 -1.84 -2.38
CA ARG A 43 -7.21 -3.21 -1.90
C ARG A 43 -7.12 -3.29 -0.37
N ALA A 44 -6.15 -2.59 0.21
CA ALA A 44 -5.99 -2.54 1.65
C ALA A 44 -7.25 -1.97 2.32
N LEU A 45 -7.82 -0.93 1.74
CA LEU A 45 -9.05 -0.32 2.26
C LEU A 45 -10.22 -1.30 2.19
N ARG A 46 -10.38 -2.02 1.07
CA ARG A 46 -11.45 -3.00 0.91
C ARG A 46 -11.31 -4.17 1.87
N SER A 47 -10.07 -4.59 2.16
CA SER A 47 -9.81 -5.76 3.01
C SER A 47 -9.30 -5.38 4.41
N ARG A 48 -9.53 -4.14 4.84
CA ARG A 48 -8.95 -3.65 6.10
C ARG A 48 -9.33 -4.46 7.33
N ALA A 49 -10.49 -5.10 7.30
CA ALA A 49 -10.92 -5.96 8.41
C ALA A 49 -10.05 -7.20 8.54
N ASP A 50 -9.31 -7.57 7.51
CA ASP A 50 -8.42 -8.73 7.54
C ASP A 50 -7.11 -8.44 8.24
N PHE A 51 -6.75 -7.18 8.41
CA PHE A 51 -5.56 -6.82 9.17
C PHE A 51 -5.81 -7.04 10.66
N ARG A 52 -5.07 -7.94 11.27
CA ARG A 52 -5.30 -8.37 12.66
C ARG A 52 -4.33 -7.76 13.67
N GLY A 53 -3.53 -6.79 13.25
CA GLY A 53 -2.56 -6.16 14.13
C GLY A 53 -1.30 -6.99 14.33
N GLU A 54 -1.10 -8.04 13.56
CA GLU A 54 0.13 -8.83 13.60
C GLU A 54 1.16 -8.16 12.70
N GLY A 55 2.19 -7.60 13.29
CA GLY A 55 3.16 -6.78 12.58
C GLY A 55 2.59 -5.40 12.27
N SER A 56 3.29 -4.64 11.44
CA SER A 56 2.89 -3.28 11.14
C SER A 56 1.90 -3.22 9.98
N LEU A 57 1.04 -2.21 10.01
CA LEU A 57 0.14 -1.92 8.91
C LEU A 57 0.94 -1.64 7.63
N GLN A 58 2.07 -0.93 7.75
CA GLN A 58 2.93 -0.62 6.62
C GLN A 58 3.42 -1.90 5.93
N ALA A 59 3.88 -2.88 6.70
CA ALA A 59 4.35 -4.15 6.14
C ALA A 59 3.20 -4.92 5.47
N TRP A 60 2.01 -4.88 6.06
CA TRP A 60 0.85 -5.55 5.50
C TRP A 60 0.47 -4.95 4.14
N VAL A 61 0.43 -3.61 4.05
CA VAL A 61 0.13 -2.93 2.79
C VAL A 61 1.25 -3.15 1.78
N TRP A 62 2.50 -3.16 2.22
CA TRP A 62 3.64 -3.40 1.32
C TRP A 62 3.53 -4.78 0.66
N ARG A 63 3.11 -5.80 1.40
CA ARG A 63 2.88 -7.13 0.82
C ARG A 63 1.77 -7.11 -0.23
N ILE A 64 0.72 -6.33 -0.01
CA ILE A 64 -0.34 -6.15 -1.01
C ILE A 64 0.25 -5.48 -2.26
N ALA A 65 1.07 -4.44 -2.06
CA ALA A 65 1.69 -3.72 -3.17
C ALA A 65 2.59 -4.62 -4.00
N LEU A 66 3.37 -5.50 -3.36
CA LEU A 66 4.19 -6.46 -4.09
C LEU A 66 3.35 -7.43 -4.90
N ARG A 67 2.24 -7.88 -4.35
CA ARG A 67 1.30 -8.74 -5.09
C ARG A 67 0.75 -8.04 -6.33
N VAL A 68 0.35 -6.79 -6.18
CA VAL A 68 -0.13 -5.99 -7.31
C VAL A 68 0.97 -5.83 -8.36
N ALA A 69 2.19 -5.54 -7.92
CA ALA A 69 3.32 -5.31 -8.83
C ALA A 69 3.64 -6.55 -9.68
N PHE A 70 3.39 -7.74 -9.15
CA PHE A 70 3.71 -8.99 -9.83
C PHE A 70 2.52 -9.65 -10.52
N GLU A 71 1.38 -8.99 -10.56
CA GLU A 71 0.21 -9.50 -11.30
C GLU A 71 0.36 -9.45 -12.81
#